data_f228cc3283e3893c64e66a3c8288e9a3
#
_entry.id   f228cc3283e3893c64e66a3c8288e9a3
#
_cell.length_a   1.000
_cell.length_b   1.000
_cell.length_c   1.000
_cell.angle_alpha   90.00
_cell.angle_beta   90.00
_cell.angle_gamma   90.00
#
_symmetry.space_group_name_H-M   'P 1'
#
loop_
_entity.id
_entity.type
_entity.pdbx_description
1 polymer ?
#
loop_
_entity_poly.entity_id
_entity_poly.type
_entity_poly.pdbx_seq_one_letter_code
_entity_poly.pdbx_strand_id
1 'polypeptide(L)'
;MAIYLDNSATTPISDAAKAKIAEAIECYGNPSSLHDAGLRAEKLISEARKSILLALGAKNSGELIFTSCGTEASALALFGSAFAKERREATRILTTDSEHPSVENALARLKTAGFEIVKIPTRGGVLDIDAIRSALDKRIFLASFMMVNNETGALYDVSRAFKLIKDTYPTAITHCDAVQGFLKTRFSPEKIHADLITVSGHKLHAPKGVGALYISKEIIKSKRIIPFLVGGGQESGWRSGTENVIGIAAFGAAVADTYPRLDSVISHMSELRDYAISKLGELDLTLNLPREKAAPHIINLTLPSIKSETMLHFLSREGIYVSSGSACSSHSSTPSSSLIAFGLDAHSADCSLRVSLSEYNTKEDVDALTEALKKGIDTLVKIRR
;
A
#
# COMPACT_ATOMS: atom_id res chain seq x y z
N MET A 1 -24.39 -2.18 15.72
CA MET A 1 -23.06 -2.79 15.46
C MET A 1 -22.24 -1.73 14.76
N ALA A 2 -20.94 -1.59 15.02
CA ALA A 2 -20.12 -0.57 14.36
C ALA A 2 -19.85 -0.97 12.89
N ILE A 3 -19.98 -0.02 11.98
CA ILE A 3 -19.72 -0.20 10.54
C ILE A 3 -18.34 0.32 10.22
N TYR A 4 -17.43 -0.57 9.79
CA TYR A 4 -16.05 -0.22 9.55
C TYR A 4 -15.75 -0.13 8.04
N LEU A 5 -15.60 1.09 7.55
CA LEU A 5 -15.35 1.44 6.15
C LEU A 5 -14.03 2.20 5.96
N ASP A 6 -13.04 1.93 6.85
CA ASP A 6 -11.69 2.51 6.79
C ASP A 6 -10.60 1.44 6.61
N ASN A 7 -10.88 0.42 5.79
CA ASN A 7 -9.99 -0.72 5.57
C ASN A 7 -8.66 -0.35 4.88
N SER A 8 -8.58 0.80 4.21
CA SER A 8 -7.31 1.32 3.67
C SER A 8 -6.41 1.95 4.72
N ALA A 9 -6.93 2.35 5.90
CA ALA A 9 -6.08 2.77 7.02
C ALA A 9 -5.50 1.57 7.76
N THR A 10 -6.33 0.60 8.11
CA THR A 10 -5.97 -0.70 8.69
C THR A 10 -7.16 -1.63 8.57
N THR A 11 -6.95 -2.93 8.69
CA THR A 11 -8.05 -3.91 8.65
C THR A 11 -8.20 -4.63 10.00
N PRO A 12 -9.41 -5.08 10.37
CA PRO A 12 -9.60 -6.06 11.44
C PRO A 12 -8.78 -7.32 11.18
N ILE A 13 -8.27 -7.96 12.22
CA ILE A 13 -7.51 -9.21 12.08
C ILE A 13 -8.50 -10.34 11.76
N SER A 14 -8.22 -11.13 10.70
CA SER A 14 -9.04 -12.28 10.29
C SER A 14 -9.01 -13.41 11.33
N ASP A 15 -10.00 -14.29 11.29
CA ASP A 15 -10.06 -15.43 12.21
C ASP A 15 -8.92 -16.43 11.95
N ALA A 16 -8.51 -16.62 10.69
CA ALA A 16 -7.35 -17.41 10.34
C ALA A 16 -6.05 -16.83 10.96
N ALA A 17 -5.88 -15.51 10.92
CA ALA A 17 -4.74 -14.84 11.54
C ALA A 17 -4.79 -14.90 13.07
N LYS A 18 -5.98 -14.74 13.70
CA LYS A 18 -6.15 -14.89 15.15
C LYS A 18 -5.81 -16.29 15.63
N ALA A 19 -6.29 -17.33 14.92
CA ALA A 19 -5.96 -18.72 15.24
C ALA A 19 -4.45 -18.98 15.14
N LYS A 20 -3.78 -18.44 14.10
CA LYS A 20 -2.33 -18.58 13.94
C LYS A 20 -1.54 -17.80 14.98
N ILE A 21 -2.04 -16.67 15.49
CA ILE A 21 -1.45 -15.94 16.62
C ILE A 21 -1.46 -16.83 17.87
N ALA A 22 -2.60 -17.46 18.18
CA ALA A 22 -2.73 -18.36 19.32
C ALA A 22 -1.74 -19.54 19.25
N GLU A 23 -1.61 -20.17 18.09
CA GLU A 23 -0.62 -21.23 17.83
C GLU A 23 0.83 -20.71 18.01
N ALA A 24 1.14 -19.53 17.42
CA ALA A 24 2.49 -18.99 17.43
C ALA A 24 2.96 -18.52 18.81
N ILE A 25 2.07 -18.13 19.72
CA ILE A 25 2.39 -17.79 21.11
C ILE A 25 3.03 -18.98 21.82
N GLU A 26 2.56 -20.21 21.54
CA GLU A 26 3.12 -21.44 22.12
C GLU A 26 4.49 -21.81 21.51
N CYS A 27 4.88 -21.17 20.41
CA CYS A 27 6.17 -21.37 19.72
C CYS A 27 7.18 -20.28 20.10
N TYR A 28 7.48 -20.15 21.38
CA TYR A 28 8.32 -19.09 21.98
C TYR A 28 9.83 -19.20 21.70
N GLY A 29 10.27 -20.23 20.99
CA GLY A 29 11.70 -20.43 20.66
C GLY A 29 12.25 -19.32 19.77
N ASN A 30 13.54 -18.99 19.94
CA ASN A 30 14.23 -18.10 19.01
C ASN A 30 14.45 -18.87 17.68
N PRO A 31 14.00 -18.34 16.51
CA PRO A 31 14.14 -19.05 15.22
C PRO A 31 15.58 -19.38 14.84
N SER A 32 16.56 -18.64 15.38
CA SER A 32 18.00 -18.91 15.15
C SER A 32 18.56 -20.06 16.03
N SER A 33 17.79 -20.60 16.97
CA SER A 33 18.23 -21.69 17.87
C SER A 33 18.08 -23.05 17.19
N LEU A 34 19.08 -23.93 17.39
CA LEU A 34 19.12 -25.26 16.77
C LEU A 34 18.33 -26.35 17.52
N HIS A 35 17.75 -26.03 18.68
CA HIS A 35 16.90 -26.95 19.43
C HIS A 35 15.44 -26.90 18.93
N ASP A 36 14.64 -27.89 19.28
CA ASP A 36 13.28 -28.10 18.78
C ASP A 36 12.35 -26.88 18.89
N ALA A 37 12.48 -26.09 19.95
CA ALA A 37 11.66 -24.90 20.13
C ALA A 37 12.01 -23.83 19.09
N GLY A 38 13.29 -23.65 18.74
CA GLY A 38 13.74 -22.74 17.69
C GLY A 38 13.30 -23.20 16.30
N LEU A 39 13.46 -24.50 16.03
CA LEU A 39 13.05 -25.10 14.74
C LEU A 39 11.54 -24.97 14.48
N ARG A 40 10.71 -25.09 15.53
CA ARG A 40 9.26 -24.83 15.42
C ARG A 40 8.96 -23.39 15.06
N ALA A 41 9.63 -22.43 15.68
CA ALA A 41 9.44 -21.00 15.39
C ALA A 41 9.92 -20.66 13.94
N GLU A 42 11.07 -21.19 13.52
CA GLU A 42 11.57 -21.04 12.13
C GLU A 42 10.60 -21.63 11.11
N LYS A 43 10.00 -22.78 11.40
CA LYS A 43 9.01 -23.41 10.53
C LYS A 43 7.82 -22.49 10.26
N LEU A 44 7.30 -21.77 11.27
CA LEU A 44 6.21 -20.81 11.11
C LEU A 44 6.61 -19.66 10.17
N ILE A 45 7.84 -19.15 10.29
CA ILE A 45 8.37 -18.10 9.40
C ILE A 45 8.48 -18.63 7.95
N SER A 46 9.05 -19.84 7.79
CA SER A 46 9.22 -20.46 6.47
C SER A 46 7.89 -20.73 5.77
N GLU A 47 6.87 -21.21 6.49
CA GLU A 47 5.53 -21.42 5.96
C GLU A 47 4.86 -20.10 5.54
N ALA A 48 4.96 -19.06 6.36
CA ALA A 48 4.44 -17.73 6.03
C ALA A 48 5.12 -17.16 4.77
N ARG A 49 6.44 -17.28 4.67
CA ARG A 49 7.23 -16.83 3.51
C ARG A 49 6.78 -17.54 2.23
N LYS A 50 6.58 -18.87 2.29
CA LYS A 50 6.08 -19.65 1.15
C LYS A 50 4.68 -19.21 0.70
N SER A 51 3.76 -18.97 1.64
CA SER A 51 2.41 -18.53 1.35
C SER A 51 2.39 -17.16 0.66
N ILE A 52 3.20 -16.21 1.14
CA ILE A 52 3.26 -14.86 0.57
C ILE A 52 3.92 -14.88 -0.81
N LEU A 53 5.03 -15.61 -0.99
CA LEU A 53 5.68 -15.78 -2.30
C LEU A 53 4.76 -16.45 -3.32
N LEU A 54 3.96 -17.43 -2.89
CA LEU A 54 2.96 -18.07 -3.76
C LEU A 54 1.90 -17.05 -4.20
N ALA A 55 1.37 -16.27 -3.28
CA ALA A 55 0.34 -15.28 -3.55
C ALA A 55 0.85 -14.12 -4.43
N LEU A 56 2.12 -13.75 -4.31
CA LEU A 56 2.78 -12.80 -5.22
C LEU A 56 3.05 -13.39 -6.62
N GLY A 57 2.88 -14.70 -6.83
CA GLY A 57 3.31 -15.36 -8.06
C GLY A 57 4.84 -15.40 -8.22
N ALA A 58 5.58 -15.40 -7.10
CA ALA A 58 7.03 -15.21 -7.03
C ALA A 58 7.79 -16.41 -6.46
N LYS A 59 7.19 -17.59 -6.45
CA LYS A 59 7.72 -18.80 -5.78
C LYS A 59 9.19 -19.13 -6.09
N ASN A 60 9.65 -18.82 -7.30
CA ASN A 60 11.00 -19.13 -7.76
C ASN A 60 11.73 -17.92 -8.35
N SER A 61 11.21 -16.71 -8.24
CA SER A 61 11.75 -15.52 -8.91
C SER A 61 12.54 -14.57 -8.00
N GLY A 62 12.53 -14.78 -6.68
CA GLY A 62 13.21 -13.90 -5.73
C GLY A 62 13.10 -14.40 -4.30
N GLU A 63 13.41 -13.52 -3.37
CA GLU A 63 13.30 -13.71 -1.93
C GLU A 63 12.28 -12.72 -1.34
N LEU A 64 11.68 -13.10 -0.23
CA LEU A 64 10.81 -12.26 0.57
C LEU A 64 11.49 -11.97 1.91
N ILE A 65 11.68 -10.73 2.27
CA ILE A 65 12.33 -10.29 3.50
C ILE A 65 11.27 -9.69 4.41
N PHE A 66 11.10 -10.25 5.60
CA PHE A 66 10.17 -9.70 6.58
C PHE A 66 10.72 -8.43 7.22
N THR A 67 9.83 -7.47 7.42
CA THR A 67 10.09 -6.16 8.03
C THR A 67 9.04 -5.85 9.08
N SER A 68 9.22 -4.80 9.87
CA SER A 68 8.22 -4.40 10.87
C SER A 68 6.96 -3.76 10.28
N CYS A 69 7.01 -3.27 9.05
CA CYS A 69 5.88 -2.64 8.36
C CYS A 69 6.23 -2.33 6.90
N GLY A 70 5.25 -1.88 6.12
CA GLY A 70 5.47 -1.40 4.75
C GLY A 70 6.46 -0.23 4.67
N THR A 71 6.47 0.67 5.65
CA THR A 71 7.42 1.80 5.69
C THR A 71 8.87 1.32 5.77
N GLU A 72 9.18 0.31 6.60
CA GLU A 72 10.52 -0.28 6.66
C GLU A 72 10.88 -1.00 5.36
N ALA A 73 9.92 -1.73 4.76
CA ALA A 73 10.12 -2.40 3.48
C ALA A 73 10.45 -1.40 2.35
N SER A 74 9.69 -0.30 2.24
CA SER A 74 9.98 0.76 1.28
C SER A 74 11.31 1.47 1.56
N ALA A 75 11.65 1.71 2.83
CA ALA A 75 12.94 2.27 3.21
C ALA A 75 14.10 1.35 2.80
N LEU A 76 14.00 0.02 3.04
CA LEU A 76 14.98 -0.94 2.58
C LEU A 76 15.11 -0.93 1.05
N ALA A 77 13.99 -0.89 0.32
CA ALA A 77 13.99 -0.82 -1.14
C ALA A 77 14.71 0.43 -1.66
N LEU A 78 14.39 1.61 -1.11
CA LEU A 78 14.90 2.89 -1.59
C LEU A 78 16.35 3.15 -1.13
N PHE A 79 16.60 3.11 0.16
CA PHE A 79 17.95 3.35 0.70
C PHE A 79 18.92 2.23 0.36
N GLY A 80 18.48 0.97 0.45
CA GLY A 80 19.30 -0.18 0.08
C GLY A 80 19.74 -0.13 -1.38
N SER A 81 18.85 0.28 -2.29
CA SER A 81 19.19 0.48 -3.71
C SER A 81 20.07 1.71 -3.93
N ALA A 82 19.76 2.82 -3.26
CA ALA A 82 20.51 4.08 -3.43
C ALA A 82 21.96 3.96 -2.98
N PHE A 83 22.23 3.27 -1.89
CA PHE A 83 23.56 3.17 -1.29
C PHE A 83 24.34 1.88 -1.64
N ALA A 84 23.79 1.03 -2.52
CA ALA A 84 24.43 -0.25 -2.89
C ALA A 84 25.79 -0.10 -3.61
N LYS A 85 26.02 0.99 -4.35
CA LYS A 85 27.28 1.26 -5.08
C LYS A 85 27.54 2.75 -5.16
N GLU A 86 28.82 3.14 -5.32
CA GLU A 86 29.17 4.47 -5.82
C GLU A 86 28.55 4.68 -7.21
N ARG A 87 27.70 5.69 -7.32
CA ARG A 87 26.98 6.00 -8.56
C ARG A 87 27.48 7.31 -9.12
N ARG A 88 28.51 7.26 -9.94
CA ARG A 88 29.12 8.47 -10.53
C ARG A 88 28.16 9.23 -11.47
N GLU A 89 27.31 8.52 -12.21
CA GLU A 89 26.40 9.10 -13.21
C GLU A 89 24.92 8.80 -12.97
N ALA A 90 24.59 7.64 -12.37
CA ALA A 90 23.21 7.19 -12.18
C ALA A 90 22.67 7.68 -10.83
N THR A 91 22.15 8.90 -10.79
CA THR A 91 21.66 9.58 -9.58
C THR A 91 20.19 9.93 -9.62
N ARG A 92 19.48 9.64 -10.73
CA ARG A 92 18.08 10.00 -10.92
C ARG A 92 17.13 8.90 -10.48
N ILE A 93 16.13 9.29 -9.69
CA ILE A 93 15.02 8.42 -9.24
C ILE A 93 13.73 8.97 -9.82
N LEU A 94 12.95 8.12 -10.50
CA LEU A 94 11.59 8.42 -10.92
C LEU A 94 10.61 7.97 -9.83
N THR A 95 9.59 8.80 -9.57
CA THR A 95 8.51 8.49 -8.61
C THR A 95 7.22 9.15 -9.07
N THR A 96 6.06 8.81 -8.49
CA THR A 96 4.84 9.59 -8.76
C THR A 96 4.76 10.82 -7.86
N ASP A 97 3.89 11.77 -8.21
CA ASP A 97 3.59 12.94 -7.38
C ASP A 97 2.55 12.65 -6.28
N SER A 98 2.08 11.41 -6.19
CA SER A 98 1.02 10.94 -5.28
C SER A 98 1.40 9.74 -4.40
N GLU A 99 2.71 9.55 -4.16
CA GLU A 99 3.21 8.47 -3.32
C GLU A 99 2.78 8.61 -1.85
N HIS A 100 2.75 7.46 -1.17
CA HIS A 100 2.55 7.43 0.28
C HIS A 100 3.72 8.11 1.02
N PRO A 101 3.50 8.78 2.18
CA PRO A 101 4.56 9.43 2.96
C PRO A 101 5.78 8.55 3.28
N SER A 102 5.64 7.22 3.37
CA SER A 102 6.76 6.29 3.55
C SER A 102 7.77 6.32 2.39
N VAL A 103 7.29 6.56 1.17
CA VAL A 103 8.12 6.72 -0.03
C VAL A 103 8.55 8.19 -0.19
N GLU A 104 7.61 9.14 -0.08
CA GLU A 104 7.90 10.56 -0.24
C GLU A 104 9.00 11.06 0.71
N ASN A 105 8.89 10.74 2.00
CA ASN A 105 9.87 11.19 3.00
C ASN A 105 11.23 10.50 2.83
N ALA A 106 11.25 9.23 2.41
CA ALA A 106 12.49 8.54 2.07
C ALA A 106 13.18 9.19 0.86
N LEU A 107 12.44 9.54 -0.18
CA LEU A 107 12.94 10.24 -1.36
C LEU A 107 13.39 11.68 -1.04
N ALA A 108 12.68 12.39 -0.17
CA ALA A 108 13.11 13.70 0.31
C ALA A 108 14.48 13.61 1.00
N ARG A 109 14.73 12.58 1.80
CA ARG A 109 16.03 12.32 2.42
C ARG A 109 17.11 11.94 1.39
N LEU A 110 16.77 11.16 0.37
CA LEU A 110 17.70 10.87 -0.73
C LEU A 110 18.05 12.12 -1.53
N LYS A 111 17.09 13.03 -1.72
CA LYS A 111 17.37 14.35 -2.35
C LYS A 111 18.41 15.13 -1.58
N THR A 112 18.36 15.16 -0.24
CA THR A 112 19.41 15.82 0.57
C THR A 112 20.77 15.12 0.50
N ALA A 113 20.79 13.84 0.13
CA ALA A 113 22.00 13.05 -0.12
C ALA A 113 22.52 13.18 -1.56
N GLY A 114 21.97 14.10 -2.37
CA GLY A 114 22.45 14.42 -3.71
C GLY A 114 21.76 13.66 -4.86
N PHE A 115 20.70 12.89 -4.58
CA PHE A 115 19.93 12.23 -5.63
C PHE A 115 18.93 13.19 -6.28
N GLU A 116 18.74 13.08 -7.59
CA GLU A 116 17.74 13.82 -8.34
C GLU A 116 16.42 13.07 -8.31
N ILE A 117 15.36 13.69 -7.76
CA ILE A 117 14.02 13.10 -7.70
C ILE A 117 13.14 13.75 -8.77
N VAL A 118 12.63 12.92 -9.70
CA VAL A 118 11.72 13.36 -10.75
C VAL A 118 10.33 12.79 -10.47
N LYS A 119 9.37 13.67 -10.21
CA LYS A 119 7.97 13.31 -9.96
C LYS A 119 7.19 13.26 -11.28
N ILE A 120 6.53 12.13 -11.51
CA ILE A 120 5.67 11.87 -12.67
C ILE A 120 4.22 12.20 -12.28
N PRO A 121 3.51 13.01 -13.09
CA PRO A 121 2.14 13.39 -12.81
C PRO A 121 1.16 12.20 -12.79
N THR A 122 0.14 12.31 -11.90
CA THR A 122 -0.92 11.29 -11.77
C THR A 122 -2.32 11.90 -11.84
N ARG A 123 -2.49 12.98 -12.60
CA ARG A 123 -3.74 13.75 -12.69
C ARG A 123 -4.94 12.89 -13.12
N GLY A 124 -6.03 13.00 -12.38
CA GLY A 124 -7.24 12.20 -12.60
C GLY A 124 -7.04 10.71 -12.32
N GLY A 125 -6.00 10.34 -11.56
CA GLY A 125 -5.66 8.95 -11.24
C GLY A 125 -4.99 8.20 -12.40
N VAL A 126 -4.41 8.90 -13.36
CA VAL A 126 -3.72 8.33 -14.53
C VAL A 126 -2.23 8.62 -14.45
N LEU A 127 -1.41 7.57 -14.50
CA LEU A 127 0.04 7.71 -14.54
C LEU A 127 0.50 8.19 -15.93
N ASP A 128 1.17 9.35 -15.99
CA ASP A 128 1.59 9.98 -17.25
C ASP A 128 2.80 9.25 -17.87
N ILE A 129 2.52 8.38 -18.83
CA ILE A 129 3.54 7.58 -19.54
C ILE A 129 4.41 8.45 -20.45
N ASP A 130 3.88 9.54 -20.99
CA ASP A 130 4.68 10.43 -21.86
C ASP A 130 5.62 11.30 -21.03
N ALA A 131 5.21 11.70 -19.82
CA ALA A 131 6.11 12.32 -18.85
C ALA A 131 7.24 11.36 -18.44
N ILE A 132 6.95 10.06 -18.23
CA ILE A 132 8.00 9.04 -17.99
C ILE A 132 8.97 9.02 -19.18
N ARG A 133 8.47 8.88 -20.41
CA ARG A 133 9.32 8.84 -21.63
C ARG A 133 10.21 10.06 -21.74
N SER A 134 9.68 11.24 -21.45
CA SER A 134 10.43 12.51 -21.49
C SER A 134 11.49 12.61 -20.40
N ALA A 135 11.28 11.95 -19.25
CA ALA A 135 12.21 11.95 -18.12
C ALA A 135 13.34 10.91 -18.26
N LEU A 136 13.24 9.97 -19.22
CA LEU A 136 14.21 8.88 -19.38
C LEU A 136 15.56 9.42 -19.85
N ASP A 137 16.61 9.18 -19.07
CA ASP A 137 18.02 9.39 -19.44
C ASP A 137 18.95 8.38 -18.74
N LYS A 138 20.25 8.40 -19.10
CA LYS A 138 21.26 7.45 -18.59
C LYS A 138 21.51 7.56 -17.08
N ARG A 139 21.02 8.59 -16.41
CA ARG A 139 21.19 8.79 -14.95
C ARG A 139 20.18 8.03 -14.11
N ILE A 140 19.14 7.45 -14.74
CA ILE A 140 18.10 6.69 -14.03
C ILE A 140 18.69 5.39 -13.53
N PHE A 141 18.55 5.16 -12.22
CA PHE A 141 18.89 3.88 -11.61
C PHE A 141 17.74 3.23 -10.83
N LEU A 142 16.72 4.01 -10.48
CA LEU A 142 15.56 3.55 -9.71
C LEU A 142 14.29 4.23 -10.19
N ALA A 143 13.22 3.46 -10.31
CA ALA A 143 11.85 3.96 -10.41
C ALA A 143 11.02 3.34 -9.30
N SER A 144 10.32 4.16 -8.53
CA SER A 144 9.48 3.73 -7.40
C SER A 144 8.09 4.29 -7.57
N PHE A 145 7.12 3.41 -7.86
CA PHE A 145 5.73 3.79 -8.09
C PHE A 145 4.80 2.94 -7.23
N MET A 146 3.81 3.59 -6.59
CA MET A 146 2.71 2.85 -5.97
C MET A 146 1.81 2.23 -7.03
N MET A 147 1.25 1.05 -6.71
CA MET A 147 0.31 0.36 -7.59
C MET A 147 -1.10 0.93 -7.46
N VAL A 148 -1.56 1.15 -6.25
CA VAL A 148 -2.89 1.67 -5.94
C VAL A 148 -2.75 2.86 -5.02
N ASN A 149 -3.31 3.99 -5.43
CA ASN A 149 -3.34 5.18 -4.57
C ASN A 149 -4.29 4.96 -3.38
N ASN A 150 -3.76 5.14 -2.18
CA ASN A 150 -4.45 4.84 -0.93
C ASN A 150 -5.58 5.82 -0.58
N GLU A 151 -5.71 6.94 -1.30
CA GLU A 151 -6.73 7.96 -1.06
C GLU A 151 -7.81 7.97 -2.15
N THR A 152 -7.41 7.92 -3.42
CA THR A 152 -8.34 8.00 -4.56
C THR A 152 -8.76 6.63 -5.10
N GLY A 153 -8.03 5.57 -4.76
CA GLY A 153 -8.25 4.24 -5.32
C GLY A 153 -7.78 4.08 -6.77
N ALA A 154 -7.04 5.06 -7.32
CA ALA A 154 -6.48 4.94 -8.66
C ALA A 154 -5.55 3.73 -8.76
N LEU A 155 -5.76 2.87 -9.74
CA LEU A 155 -4.90 1.73 -10.08
C LEU A 155 -3.99 2.14 -11.25
N TYR A 156 -2.74 2.49 -10.92
CA TYR A 156 -1.77 2.94 -11.92
C TYR A 156 -1.25 1.81 -12.79
N ASP A 157 -1.03 2.08 -14.07
CA ASP A 157 -0.43 1.11 -15.01
C ASP A 157 1.09 1.03 -14.81
N VAL A 158 1.49 0.54 -13.64
CA VAL A 158 2.91 0.34 -13.29
C VAL A 158 3.58 -0.67 -14.21
N SER A 159 2.82 -1.63 -14.78
CA SER A 159 3.34 -2.60 -15.73
C SER A 159 3.86 -1.93 -17.00
N ARG A 160 3.06 -1.04 -17.59
CA ARG A 160 3.46 -0.27 -18.80
C ARG A 160 4.63 0.67 -18.48
N ALA A 161 4.59 1.33 -17.32
CA ALA A 161 5.64 2.23 -16.87
C ALA A 161 6.98 1.51 -16.67
N PHE A 162 7.00 0.42 -15.90
CA PHE A 162 8.21 -0.35 -15.65
C PHE A 162 8.75 -1.03 -16.90
N LYS A 163 7.86 -1.55 -17.76
CA LYS A 163 8.27 -2.10 -19.07
C LYS A 163 9.00 -1.04 -19.90
N LEU A 164 8.44 0.16 -20.02
CA LEU A 164 9.06 1.27 -20.76
C LEU A 164 10.46 1.61 -20.20
N ILE A 165 10.59 1.68 -18.87
CA ILE A 165 11.86 1.97 -18.21
C ILE A 165 12.87 0.85 -18.46
N LYS A 166 12.47 -0.43 -18.29
CA LYS A 166 13.33 -1.60 -18.48
C LYS A 166 13.76 -1.79 -19.94
N ASP A 167 12.88 -1.54 -20.90
CA ASP A 167 13.21 -1.62 -22.32
C ASP A 167 14.28 -0.58 -22.71
N THR A 168 14.29 0.59 -22.04
CA THR A 168 15.24 1.67 -22.33
C THR A 168 16.51 1.57 -21.48
N TYR A 169 16.37 1.27 -20.20
CA TYR A 169 17.45 1.13 -19.21
C TYR A 169 17.30 -0.17 -18.42
N PRO A 170 17.72 -1.33 -18.97
CA PRO A 170 17.52 -2.65 -18.36
C PRO A 170 18.12 -2.77 -16.93
N THR A 171 19.13 -1.96 -16.63
CA THR A 171 19.78 -1.94 -15.31
C THR A 171 19.07 -1.05 -14.29
N ALA A 172 18.09 -0.25 -14.68
CA ALA A 172 17.29 0.51 -13.72
C ALA A 172 16.49 -0.45 -12.82
N ILE A 173 16.48 -0.20 -11.52
CA ILE A 173 15.71 -0.96 -10.54
C ILE A 173 14.27 -0.45 -10.56
N THR A 174 13.30 -1.36 -10.52
CA THR A 174 11.88 -1.01 -10.44
C THR A 174 11.30 -1.47 -9.11
N HIS A 175 10.80 -0.53 -8.33
CA HIS A 175 10.13 -0.77 -7.04
C HIS A 175 8.65 -0.44 -7.14
N CYS A 176 7.80 -1.38 -6.71
CA CYS A 176 6.36 -1.20 -6.62
C CYS A 176 5.93 -1.17 -5.15
N ASP A 177 5.36 -0.05 -4.67
CA ASP A 177 4.58 -0.07 -3.45
C ASP A 177 3.22 -0.71 -3.74
N ALA A 178 3.09 -1.99 -3.38
CA ALA A 178 1.88 -2.78 -3.57
C ALA A 178 1.05 -2.92 -2.26
N VAL A 179 1.27 -2.07 -1.26
CA VAL A 179 0.58 -2.13 0.04
C VAL A 179 -0.94 -2.10 -0.12
N GLN A 180 -1.47 -1.31 -1.04
CA GLN A 180 -2.90 -1.28 -1.34
C GLN A 180 -3.32 -2.21 -2.49
N GLY A 181 -2.36 -2.78 -3.23
CA GLY A 181 -2.63 -3.66 -4.38
C GLY A 181 -2.59 -5.15 -4.08
N PHE A 182 -1.74 -5.58 -3.14
CA PHE A 182 -1.56 -6.99 -2.83
C PHE A 182 -2.85 -7.60 -2.25
N LEU A 183 -3.27 -8.76 -2.80
CA LEU A 183 -4.54 -9.44 -2.52
C LEU A 183 -5.82 -8.59 -2.74
N LYS A 184 -5.72 -7.52 -3.51
CA LYS A 184 -6.86 -6.68 -3.93
C LYS A 184 -6.88 -6.47 -5.45
N THR A 185 -5.75 -6.79 -6.11
CA THR A 185 -5.61 -6.83 -7.57
C THR A 185 -4.75 -8.03 -7.96
N ARG A 186 -4.91 -8.50 -9.22
CA ARG A 186 -4.07 -9.58 -9.73
C ARG A 186 -2.83 -9.04 -10.40
N PHE A 187 -1.68 -9.43 -9.88
CA PHE A 187 -0.38 -9.14 -10.49
C PHE A 187 0.67 -10.20 -10.09
N SER A 188 1.82 -10.15 -10.71
CA SER A 188 3.05 -10.83 -10.25
C SER A 188 4.26 -9.95 -10.57
N PRO A 189 5.40 -10.12 -9.90
CA PRO A 189 6.60 -9.34 -10.17
C PRO A 189 6.98 -9.33 -11.65
N GLU A 190 6.92 -10.50 -12.29
CA GLU A 190 7.23 -10.67 -13.71
C GLU A 190 6.28 -9.90 -14.62
N LYS A 191 4.95 -10.01 -14.39
CA LYS A 191 3.93 -9.33 -15.20
C LYS A 191 3.99 -7.81 -15.11
N ILE A 192 4.38 -7.27 -13.96
CA ILE A 192 4.51 -5.83 -13.77
C ILE A 192 5.94 -5.33 -13.95
N HIS A 193 6.90 -6.19 -14.27
CA HIS A 193 8.32 -5.88 -14.44
C HIS A 193 8.94 -5.22 -13.20
N ALA A 194 8.53 -5.65 -11.99
CA ALA A 194 9.04 -5.11 -10.74
C ALA A 194 10.17 -5.97 -10.17
N ASP A 195 11.28 -5.33 -9.82
CA ASP A 195 12.42 -5.95 -9.14
C ASP A 195 12.18 -6.04 -7.62
N LEU A 196 11.50 -5.03 -7.05
CA LEU A 196 11.23 -4.89 -5.63
C LEU A 196 9.73 -4.63 -5.43
N ILE A 197 9.12 -5.29 -4.41
CA ILE A 197 7.71 -5.08 -4.10
C ILE A 197 7.53 -4.97 -2.59
N THR A 198 6.96 -3.85 -2.14
CA THR A 198 6.57 -3.63 -0.74
C THR A 198 5.15 -4.10 -0.48
N VAL A 199 4.96 -4.85 0.62
CA VAL A 199 3.64 -5.27 1.14
C VAL A 199 3.56 -5.07 2.65
N SER A 200 2.34 -4.94 3.20
CA SER A 200 2.12 -4.69 4.64
C SER A 200 0.95 -5.52 5.16
N GLY A 201 1.19 -6.26 6.26
CA GLY A 201 0.22 -7.22 6.79
C GLY A 201 -1.09 -6.59 7.25
N HIS A 202 -1.05 -5.45 7.94
CA HIS A 202 -2.26 -4.81 8.49
C HIS A 202 -3.25 -4.25 7.46
N LYS A 203 -2.91 -4.29 6.18
CA LYS A 203 -3.83 -3.97 5.07
C LYS A 203 -4.55 -5.20 4.52
N LEU A 204 -4.21 -6.39 5.05
CA LEU A 204 -4.61 -7.71 4.54
C LEU A 204 -5.13 -8.61 5.68
N HIS A 205 -5.80 -8.02 6.65
CA HIS A 205 -6.37 -8.73 7.80
C HIS A 205 -5.34 -9.48 8.68
N ALA A 206 -4.06 -9.05 8.62
CA ALA A 206 -3.00 -9.49 9.52
C ALA A 206 -2.73 -8.43 10.61
N PRO A 207 -1.94 -8.75 11.66
CA PRO A 207 -1.61 -7.78 12.69
C PRO A 207 -0.75 -6.63 12.18
N LYS A 208 -0.79 -5.50 12.90
CA LYS A 208 0.20 -4.42 12.79
C LYS A 208 1.58 -4.93 13.22
N GLY A 209 2.65 -4.26 12.82
CA GLY A 209 4.01 -4.64 13.23
C GLY A 209 4.64 -5.73 12.34
N VAL A 210 4.11 -5.97 11.15
CA VAL A 210 4.67 -6.87 10.13
C VAL A 210 4.43 -6.36 8.72
N GLY A 211 5.47 -6.41 7.90
CA GLY A 211 5.46 -6.14 6.46
C GLY A 211 6.49 -7.01 5.77
N ALA A 212 6.66 -6.86 4.48
CA ALA A 212 7.70 -7.57 3.75
C ALA A 212 8.12 -6.83 2.47
N LEU A 213 9.37 -7.05 2.08
CA LEU A 213 9.94 -6.66 0.79
C LEU A 213 10.26 -7.92 -0.03
N TYR A 214 9.67 -8.02 -1.21
CA TYR A 214 10.14 -8.97 -2.23
C TYR A 214 11.32 -8.37 -2.98
N ILE A 215 12.36 -9.17 -3.20
CA ILE A 215 13.58 -8.81 -3.95
C ILE A 215 13.80 -9.86 -5.04
N SER A 216 13.88 -9.44 -6.30
CA SER A 216 14.11 -10.34 -7.42
C SER A 216 15.51 -11.00 -7.37
N LYS A 217 15.62 -12.22 -7.89
CA LYS A 217 16.92 -12.93 -7.99
C LYS A 217 17.97 -12.13 -8.74
N GLU A 218 17.56 -11.34 -9.74
CA GLU A 218 18.49 -10.53 -10.51
C GLU A 218 19.14 -9.45 -9.65
N ILE A 219 18.34 -8.75 -8.84
CA ILE A 219 18.84 -7.71 -7.93
C ILE A 219 19.77 -8.29 -6.87
N ILE A 220 19.42 -9.46 -6.32
CA ILE A 220 20.27 -10.18 -5.34
C ILE A 220 21.62 -10.56 -5.96
N LYS A 221 21.60 -11.24 -7.11
CA LYS A 221 22.80 -11.69 -7.82
C LYS A 221 23.72 -10.54 -8.23
N SER A 222 23.14 -9.43 -8.69
CA SER A 222 23.89 -8.26 -9.11
C SER A 222 24.31 -7.34 -7.96
N LYS A 223 23.93 -7.66 -6.72
CA LYS A 223 24.24 -6.88 -5.51
C LYS A 223 23.87 -5.40 -5.63
N ARG A 224 22.71 -5.12 -6.26
CA ARG A 224 22.21 -3.75 -6.48
C ARG A 224 21.34 -3.22 -5.35
N ILE A 225 21.24 -3.95 -4.26
CA ILE A 225 20.63 -3.56 -3.00
C ILE A 225 21.52 -4.01 -1.85
N ILE A 226 21.57 -3.26 -0.77
CA ILE A 226 22.30 -3.62 0.46
C ILE A 226 21.35 -3.58 1.66
N PRO A 227 21.65 -4.34 2.72
CA PRO A 227 20.91 -4.24 3.98
C PRO A 227 20.93 -2.82 4.54
N PHE A 228 19.79 -2.37 5.04
CA PHE A 228 19.68 -1.07 5.72
C PHE A 228 19.76 -1.24 7.25
N LEU A 229 19.15 -2.27 7.80
CA LEU A 229 19.18 -2.60 9.22
C LEU A 229 20.14 -3.79 9.44
N VAL A 230 21.37 -3.47 9.85
CA VAL A 230 22.45 -4.45 10.04
C VAL A 230 22.54 -4.94 11.50
N GLY A 231 23.06 -6.15 11.73
CA GLY A 231 23.20 -6.74 13.07
C GLY A 231 23.48 -8.24 13.04
N GLY A 232 22.66 -9.05 13.70
CA GLY A 232 22.85 -10.49 13.91
C GLY A 232 22.59 -11.43 12.73
N GLY A 233 22.37 -10.91 11.53
CA GLY A 233 22.26 -11.71 10.29
C GLY A 233 20.90 -12.37 10.05
N GLN A 234 19.86 -12.06 10.81
CA GLN A 234 18.50 -12.55 10.57
C GLN A 234 18.01 -12.15 9.16
N GLU A 235 16.96 -12.82 8.68
CA GLU A 235 16.47 -12.66 7.31
C GLU A 235 17.60 -12.79 6.26
N SER A 236 18.47 -13.79 6.43
CA SER A 236 19.64 -14.03 5.56
C SER A 236 20.58 -12.81 5.44
N GLY A 237 20.64 -11.98 6.49
CA GLY A 237 21.46 -10.77 6.55
C GLY A 237 20.79 -9.52 5.93
N TRP A 238 19.62 -9.64 5.34
CA TRP A 238 18.90 -8.51 4.73
C TRP A 238 18.26 -7.57 5.75
N ARG A 239 17.82 -8.13 6.88
CA ARG A 239 17.16 -7.37 7.93
C ARG A 239 17.43 -8.02 9.28
N SER A 240 18.34 -7.46 10.02
CA SER A 240 18.75 -8.01 11.32
C SER A 240 17.78 -7.64 12.45
N GLY A 241 17.84 -8.43 13.52
CA GLY A 241 16.95 -8.34 14.68
C GLY A 241 16.03 -9.55 14.76
N THR A 242 15.79 -10.05 15.96
CA THR A 242 14.95 -11.23 16.19
C THR A 242 13.59 -11.07 15.53
N GLU A 243 13.19 -12.07 14.77
CA GLU A 243 12.00 -12.04 13.93
C GLU A 243 10.72 -12.02 14.78
N ASN A 244 9.73 -11.26 14.33
CA ASN A 244 8.38 -11.23 14.90
C ASN A 244 7.60 -12.49 14.47
N VAL A 245 7.94 -13.65 15.07
CA VAL A 245 7.36 -14.95 14.70
C VAL A 245 5.82 -14.90 14.68
N ILE A 246 5.22 -14.32 15.71
CA ILE A 246 3.76 -14.23 15.87
C ILE A 246 3.14 -13.41 14.72
N GLY A 247 3.69 -12.22 14.46
CA GLY A 247 3.19 -11.35 13.39
C GLY A 247 3.40 -11.93 12.01
N ILE A 248 4.57 -12.56 11.77
CA ILE A 248 4.92 -13.20 10.50
C ILE A 248 4.00 -14.40 10.22
N ALA A 249 3.81 -15.28 11.20
CA ALA A 249 2.95 -16.45 11.08
C ALA A 249 1.49 -16.02 10.78
N ALA A 250 0.99 -15.02 11.51
CA ALA A 250 -0.36 -14.48 11.30
C ALA A 250 -0.52 -13.81 9.92
N PHE A 251 0.53 -13.12 9.42
CA PHE A 251 0.52 -12.55 8.07
C PHE A 251 0.44 -13.65 7.01
N GLY A 252 1.26 -14.71 7.16
CA GLY A 252 1.20 -15.87 6.27
C GLY A 252 -0.17 -16.55 6.27
N ALA A 253 -0.80 -16.68 7.44
CA ALA A 253 -2.14 -17.28 7.58
C ALA A 253 -3.23 -16.43 6.91
N ALA A 254 -3.24 -15.11 7.09
CA ALA A 254 -4.17 -14.22 6.41
C ALA A 254 -4.04 -14.32 4.89
N VAL A 255 -2.81 -14.38 4.37
CA VAL A 255 -2.54 -14.56 2.93
C VAL A 255 -3.01 -15.92 2.44
N ALA A 256 -2.71 -17.01 3.18
CA ALA A 256 -3.10 -18.37 2.81
C ALA A 256 -4.62 -18.56 2.79
N ASP A 257 -5.36 -17.86 3.66
CA ASP A 257 -6.82 -17.85 3.70
C ASP A 257 -7.42 -17.09 2.52
N THR A 258 -6.91 -15.90 2.21
CA THR A 258 -7.49 -15.01 1.18
C THR A 258 -7.11 -15.44 -0.24
N TYR A 259 -5.86 -15.87 -0.48
CA TYR A 259 -5.36 -16.10 -1.85
C TYR A 259 -6.15 -17.12 -2.67
N PRO A 260 -6.59 -18.30 -2.14
CA PRO A 260 -7.37 -19.27 -2.91
C PRO A 260 -8.72 -18.74 -3.41
N ARG A 261 -9.29 -17.75 -2.71
CA ARG A 261 -10.59 -17.13 -3.01
C ARG A 261 -10.47 -15.69 -3.53
N LEU A 262 -9.28 -15.30 -3.97
CA LEU A 262 -8.96 -13.91 -4.36
C LEU A 262 -9.90 -13.35 -5.44
N ASP A 263 -10.32 -14.17 -6.44
CA ASP A 263 -11.22 -13.70 -7.48
C ASP A 263 -12.60 -13.36 -6.94
N SER A 264 -13.13 -14.19 -6.04
CA SER A 264 -14.43 -13.91 -5.39
C SER A 264 -14.34 -12.69 -4.46
N VAL A 265 -13.23 -12.50 -3.77
CA VAL A 265 -12.97 -11.31 -2.93
C VAL A 265 -12.95 -10.04 -3.77
N ILE A 266 -12.23 -10.05 -4.90
CA ILE A 266 -12.17 -8.91 -5.83
C ILE A 266 -13.56 -8.63 -6.44
N SER A 267 -14.28 -9.66 -6.87
CA SER A 267 -15.64 -9.51 -7.44
C SER A 267 -16.57 -8.88 -6.42
N HIS A 268 -16.63 -9.43 -5.21
CA HIS A 268 -17.48 -8.91 -4.14
C HIS A 268 -17.18 -7.43 -3.82
N MET A 269 -15.92 -7.07 -3.64
CA MET A 269 -15.53 -5.67 -3.40
C MET A 269 -15.87 -4.76 -4.58
N SER A 270 -15.72 -5.25 -5.83
CA SER A 270 -16.07 -4.48 -7.04
C SER A 270 -17.58 -4.23 -7.12
N GLU A 271 -18.39 -5.27 -6.92
CA GLU A 271 -19.86 -5.16 -6.89
C GLU A 271 -20.34 -4.21 -5.79
N LEU A 272 -19.73 -4.30 -4.61
CA LEU A 272 -20.05 -3.44 -3.48
C LEU A 272 -19.61 -1.99 -3.74
N ARG A 273 -18.46 -1.79 -4.38
CA ARG A 273 -17.99 -0.47 -4.80
C ARG A 273 -18.95 0.16 -5.82
N ASP A 274 -19.38 -0.58 -6.83
CA ASP A 274 -20.28 -0.08 -7.86
C ASP A 274 -21.66 0.25 -7.25
N TYR A 275 -22.14 -0.58 -6.32
CA TYR A 275 -23.33 -0.29 -5.53
C TYR A 275 -23.18 1.01 -4.72
N ALA A 276 -22.06 1.18 -4.03
CA ALA A 276 -21.78 2.39 -3.25
C ALA A 276 -21.70 3.64 -4.14
N ILE A 277 -21.05 3.56 -5.30
CA ILE A 277 -20.98 4.65 -6.29
C ILE A 277 -22.39 5.05 -6.74
N SER A 278 -23.27 4.09 -7.03
CA SER A 278 -24.66 4.35 -7.41
C SER A 278 -25.42 5.09 -6.30
N LYS A 279 -25.33 4.58 -5.06
CA LYS A 279 -26.05 5.16 -3.92
C LYS A 279 -25.53 6.56 -3.52
N LEU A 280 -24.22 6.70 -3.46
CA LEU A 280 -23.58 7.97 -3.11
C LEU A 280 -23.78 9.04 -4.20
N GLY A 281 -23.89 8.61 -5.47
CA GLY A 281 -24.18 9.51 -6.59
C GLY A 281 -25.57 10.16 -6.56
N GLU A 282 -26.49 9.68 -5.70
CA GLU A 282 -27.81 10.27 -5.47
C GLU A 282 -27.75 11.47 -4.49
N LEU A 283 -26.63 11.67 -3.79
CA LEU A 283 -26.45 12.70 -2.78
C LEU A 283 -25.81 13.97 -3.37
N ASP A 284 -26.00 15.12 -2.68
CA ASP A 284 -25.31 16.38 -2.99
C ASP A 284 -23.82 16.29 -2.59
N LEU A 285 -23.02 15.55 -3.37
CA LEU A 285 -21.58 15.42 -3.21
C LEU A 285 -20.91 15.13 -4.56
N THR A 286 -19.60 15.20 -4.61
CA THR A 286 -18.82 14.88 -5.83
C THR A 286 -18.02 13.60 -5.60
N LEU A 287 -18.18 12.60 -6.48
CA LEU A 287 -17.35 11.40 -6.48
C LEU A 287 -16.05 11.66 -7.25
N ASN A 288 -14.91 11.49 -6.58
CA ASN A 288 -13.58 11.66 -7.18
C ASN A 288 -13.11 10.33 -7.76
N LEU A 289 -13.70 9.91 -8.85
CA LEU A 289 -13.41 8.62 -9.48
C LEU A 289 -12.20 8.72 -10.42
N PRO A 290 -11.26 7.76 -10.38
CA PRO A 290 -10.18 7.67 -11.36
C PRO A 290 -10.70 7.55 -12.79
N ARG A 291 -10.04 8.23 -13.74
CA ARG A 291 -10.46 8.28 -15.16
C ARG A 291 -10.27 6.96 -15.92
N GLU A 292 -9.36 6.11 -15.45
CA GLU A 292 -9.08 4.82 -16.07
C GLU A 292 -9.45 3.68 -15.12
N LYS A 293 -8.47 3.06 -14.49
CA LYS A 293 -8.65 1.89 -13.63
C LYS A 293 -8.71 2.30 -12.16
N ALA A 294 -9.59 1.66 -11.43
CA ALA A 294 -9.73 1.84 -9.98
C ALA A 294 -9.59 0.51 -9.25
N ALA A 295 -9.03 0.56 -8.05
CA ALA A 295 -9.03 -0.56 -7.12
C ALA A 295 -10.46 -0.84 -6.61
N PRO A 296 -10.81 -2.10 -6.31
CA PRO A 296 -12.19 -2.47 -5.98
C PRO A 296 -12.64 -2.00 -4.60
N HIS A 297 -11.75 -1.49 -3.76
CA HIS A 297 -12.00 -1.29 -2.34
C HIS A 297 -11.91 0.17 -1.87
N ILE A 298 -11.65 1.15 -2.75
CA ILE A 298 -11.50 2.55 -2.35
C ILE A 298 -12.42 3.43 -3.18
N ILE A 299 -13.14 4.31 -2.49
CA ILE A 299 -13.95 5.39 -3.07
C ILE A 299 -13.54 6.69 -2.38
N ASN A 300 -13.28 7.73 -3.16
CA ASN A 300 -13.07 9.08 -2.66
C ASN A 300 -14.23 9.97 -3.08
N LEU A 301 -14.68 10.84 -2.17
CA LEU A 301 -15.77 11.79 -2.41
C LEU A 301 -15.47 13.13 -1.76
N THR A 302 -16.00 14.21 -2.34
CA THR A 302 -15.92 15.57 -1.82
C THR A 302 -17.31 16.03 -1.38
N LEU A 303 -17.41 16.49 -0.13
CA LEU A 303 -18.65 17.00 0.48
C LEU A 303 -18.93 18.44 0.02
N PRO A 304 -20.21 18.90 0.01
CA PRO A 304 -20.59 20.25 -0.40
C PRO A 304 -20.22 21.28 0.67
N SER A 305 -18.98 21.76 0.67
CA SER A 305 -18.46 22.77 1.62
C SER A 305 -18.59 22.38 3.10
N ILE A 306 -18.52 21.08 3.41
CA ILE A 306 -18.45 20.57 4.78
C ILE A 306 -17.04 20.01 4.97
N LYS A 307 -16.34 20.44 6.04
CA LYS A 307 -15.02 19.87 6.35
C LYS A 307 -15.11 18.37 6.58
N SER A 308 -14.16 17.65 6.00
CA SER A 308 -14.06 16.18 6.15
C SER A 308 -14.01 15.76 7.62
N GLU A 309 -13.27 16.50 8.46
CA GLU A 309 -13.16 16.23 9.90
C GLU A 309 -14.52 16.37 10.62
N THR A 310 -15.32 17.38 10.26
CA THR A 310 -16.65 17.59 10.84
C THR A 310 -17.58 16.42 10.52
N MET A 311 -17.61 16.00 9.26
CA MET A 311 -18.42 14.86 8.82
C MET A 311 -17.89 13.55 9.43
N LEU A 312 -16.59 13.37 9.54
CA LEU A 312 -15.97 12.18 10.14
C LEU A 312 -16.41 12.01 11.61
N HIS A 313 -16.41 13.10 12.39
CA HIS A 313 -16.91 13.08 13.77
C HIS A 313 -18.41 12.79 13.85
N PHE A 314 -19.19 13.32 12.90
CA PHE A 314 -20.61 13.03 12.82
C PHE A 314 -20.86 11.55 12.55
N LEU A 315 -20.23 10.99 11.50
CA LEU A 315 -20.35 9.56 11.14
C LEU A 315 -19.86 8.64 12.28
N SER A 316 -18.79 9.02 12.97
CA SER A 316 -18.29 8.26 14.11
C SER A 316 -19.31 8.17 15.26
N ARG A 317 -20.12 9.22 15.49
CA ARG A 317 -21.22 9.20 16.47
C ARG A 317 -22.37 8.29 16.04
N GLU A 318 -22.59 8.16 14.73
CA GLU A 318 -23.56 7.21 14.15
C GLU A 318 -22.98 5.76 14.09
N GLY A 319 -21.75 5.54 14.58
CA GLY A 319 -21.10 4.23 14.60
C GLY A 319 -20.49 3.81 13.26
N ILE A 320 -20.26 4.76 12.33
CA ILE A 320 -19.69 4.53 11.00
C ILE A 320 -18.28 5.13 10.94
N TYR A 321 -17.30 4.31 10.60
CA TYR A 321 -15.90 4.71 10.55
C TYR A 321 -15.39 4.78 9.12
N VAL A 322 -15.00 5.98 8.70
CA VAL A 322 -14.37 6.31 7.42
C VAL A 322 -13.12 7.14 7.68
N SER A 323 -12.40 7.55 6.63
CA SER A 323 -11.20 8.39 6.77
C SER A 323 -11.36 9.71 6.02
N SER A 324 -10.73 10.78 6.51
CA SER A 324 -10.46 11.96 5.70
C SER A 324 -9.21 11.72 4.84
N GLY A 325 -9.08 12.41 3.70
CA GLY A 325 -7.89 12.33 2.84
C GLY A 325 -6.58 12.66 3.58
N SER A 326 -6.67 13.36 4.71
CA SER A 326 -5.56 13.79 5.56
C SER A 326 -5.33 12.92 6.80
N ALA A 327 -5.93 11.73 6.92
CA ALA A 327 -5.85 10.90 8.15
C ALA A 327 -4.42 10.55 8.59
N CYS A 328 -3.46 10.46 7.67
CA CYS A 328 -2.03 10.27 8.00
C CYS A 328 -1.33 11.59 8.36
N SER A 329 -1.96 12.74 8.13
CA SER A 329 -1.46 14.08 8.41
C SER A 329 -2.37 14.85 9.39
N SER A 330 -3.10 14.15 10.26
CA SER A 330 -4.03 14.72 11.26
C SER A 330 -3.44 15.81 12.17
N HIS A 331 -2.14 16.06 12.05
CA HIS A 331 -1.42 17.14 12.73
C HIS A 331 -0.85 18.21 11.78
N SER A 332 -1.11 18.13 10.45
CA SER A 332 -0.65 19.14 9.49
C SER A 332 -1.84 19.88 8.88
N SER A 333 -1.75 21.22 8.81
CA SER A 333 -2.74 22.08 8.14
C SER A 333 -2.61 22.06 6.60
N THR A 334 -1.79 21.18 6.03
CA THR A 334 -1.56 21.10 4.59
C THR A 334 -2.51 20.09 3.94
N PRO A 335 -3.14 20.43 2.80
CA PRO A 335 -3.96 19.50 2.04
C PRO A 335 -3.18 18.26 1.60
N SER A 336 -3.87 17.14 1.39
CA SER A 336 -3.27 15.92 0.89
C SER A 336 -2.58 16.12 -0.47
N SER A 337 -1.28 15.79 -0.55
CA SER A 337 -0.52 15.82 -1.81
C SER A 337 -1.13 14.91 -2.89
N SER A 338 -1.64 13.75 -2.50
CA SER A 338 -2.31 12.81 -3.41
C SER A 338 -3.58 13.39 -4.02
N LEU A 339 -4.42 14.08 -3.23
CA LEU A 339 -5.65 14.70 -3.74
C LEU A 339 -5.34 15.91 -4.64
N ILE A 340 -4.31 16.70 -4.31
CA ILE A 340 -3.84 17.79 -5.17
C ILE A 340 -3.28 17.24 -6.48
N ALA A 341 -2.44 16.20 -6.43
CA ALA A 341 -1.91 15.52 -7.63
C ALA A 341 -3.03 14.93 -8.51
N PHE A 342 -4.08 14.39 -7.88
CA PHE A 342 -5.28 13.93 -8.58
C PHE A 342 -6.00 15.08 -9.33
N GLY A 343 -5.86 16.31 -8.88
CA GLY A 343 -6.41 17.52 -9.50
C GLY A 343 -7.50 18.22 -8.72
N LEU A 344 -7.68 17.89 -7.44
CA LEU A 344 -8.56 18.66 -6.54
C LEU A 344 -7.85 19.94 -6.12
N ASP A 345 -8.62 21.02 -5.90
CA ASP A 345 -8.15 22.20 -5.20
C ASP A 345 -8.06 21.96 -3.68
N ALA A 346 -7.41 22.86 -2.96
CA ALA A 346 -7.19 22.74 -1.53
C ALA A 346 -8.50 22.67 -0.72
N HIS A 347 -9.55 23.40 -1.14
CA HIS A 347 -10.85 23.38 -0.50
C HIS A 347 -11.55 22.03 -0.68
N SER A 348 -11.58 21.53 -1.91
CA SER A 348 -12.15 20.22 -2.22
C SER A 348 -11.41 19.08 -1.50
N ALA A 349 -10.08 19.18 -1.41
CA ALA A 349 -9.27 18.21 -0.67
C ALA A 349 -9.59 18.21 0.85
N ASP A 350 -9.80 19.39 1.47
CA ASP A 350 -10.20 19.53 2.89
C ASP A 350 -11.62 19.00 3.17
N CYS A 351 -12.49 19.02 2.15
CA CYS A 351 -13.85 18.48 2.21
C CYS A 351 -13.95 17.02 1.76
N SER A 352 -12.83 16.32 1.49
CA SER A 352 -12.86 14.96 0.92
C SER A 352 -12.85 13.89 1.99
N LEU A 353 -13.68 12.86 1.78
CA LEU A 353 -13.69 11.60 2.55
C LEU A 353 -13.24 10.43 1.68
N ARG A 354 -12.58 9.48 2.33
CA ARG A 354 -12.28 8.17 1.76
C ARG A 354 -13.11 7.10 2.44
N VAL A 355 -13.87 6.35 1.66
CA VAL A 355 -14.56 5.13 2.04
C VAL A 355 -13.75 3.96 1.54
N SER A 356 -13.41 3.01 2.40
CA SER A 356 -12.65 1.84 1.98
C SER A 356 -13.22 0.53 2.51
N LEU A 357 -13.56 -0.32 1.55
CA LEU A 357 -14.26 -1.58 1.69
C LEU A 357 -13.31 -2.74 1.99
N SER A 358 -13.86 -3.84 2.47
CA SER A 358 -13.21 -5.15 2.56
C SER A 358 -14.21 -6.24 2.17
N GLU A 359 -13.73 -7.47 2.11
CA GLU A 359 -14.57 -8.65 1.85
C GLU A 359 -15.65 -8.90 2.91
N TYR A 360 -15.56 -8.26 4.07
CA TYR A 360 -16.51 -8.41 5.17
C TYR A 360 -17.62 -7.35 5.18
N ASN A 361 -17.54 -6.34 4.31
CA ASN A 361 -18.59 -5.34 4.22
C ASN A 361 -19.77 -5.82 3.37
N THR A 362 -20.92 -5.24 3.61
CA THR A 362 -22.19 -5.60 2.98
C THR A 362 -22.88 -4.41 2.32
N LYS A 363 -23.96 -4.65 1.57
CA LYS A 363 -24.78 -3.56 1.00
C LYS A 363 -25.48 -2.75 2.09
N GLU A 364 -25.84 -3.38 3.18
CA GLU A 364 -26.45 -2.74 4.36
C GLU A 364 -25.48 -1.74 5.01
N ASP A 365 -24.17 -2.02 5.03
CA ASP A 365 -23.16 -1.07 5.48
C ASP A 365 -23.12 0.18 4.59
N VAL A 366 -23.26 -0.01 3.27
CA VAL A 366 -23.29 1.08 2.29
C VAL A 366 -24.59 1.90 2.43
N ASP A 367 -25.73 1.26 2.61
CA ASP A 367 -27.04 1.93 2.81
C ASP A 367 -26.98 2.80 4.07
N ALA A 368 -26.49 2.26 5.18
CA ALA A 368 -26.34 3.01 6.43
C ALA A 368 -25.38 4.20 6.29
N LEU A 369 -24.25 4.03 5.58
CA LEU A 369 -23.34 5.14 5.24
C LEU A 369 -24.07 6.22 4.43
N THR A 370 -24.85 5.82 3.41
CA THR A 370 -25.57 6.74 2.52
C THR A 370 -26.60 7.56 3.29
N GLU A 371 -27.38 6.92 4.16
CA GLU A 371 -28.37 7.60 5.01
C GLU A 371 -27.69 8.58 6.00
N ALA A 372 -26.60 8.16 6.64
CA ALA A 372 -25.86 9.01 7.57
C ALA A 372 -25.21 10.20 6.86
N LEU A 373 -24.63 10.02 5.67
CA LEU A 373 -24.08 11.10 4.86
C LEU A 373 -25.16 12.10 4.46
N LYS A 374 -26.33 11.62 4.00
CA LYS A 374 -27.48 12.48 3.68
C LYS A 374 -27.87 13.34 4.88
N LYS A 375 -28.09 12.73 6.05
CA LYS A 375 -28.39 13.42 7.30
C LYS A 375 -27.32 14.45 7.67
N GLY A 376 -26.04 14.11 7.52
CA GLY A 376 -24.92 15.00 7.79
C GLY A 376 -24.89 16.20 6.82
N ILE A 377 -25.09 15.97 5.52
CA ILE A 377 -25.14 17.02 4.50
C ILE A 377 -26.29 18.01 4.78
N ASP A 378 -27.43 17.54 5.25
CA ASP A 378 -28.59 18.35 5.55
C ASP A 378 -28.46 19.15 6.86
N THR A 379 -27.65 18.68 7.82
CA THR A 379 -27.65 19.24 9.20
C THR A 379 -26.34 19.93 9.59
N LEU A 380 -25.22 19.60 8.97
CA LEU A 380 -23.92 20.16 9.36
C LEU A 380 -23.67 21.55 8.75
N VAL A 381 -22.90 22.37 9.46
CA VAL A 381 -22.54 23.72 9.04
C VAL A 381 -21.60 23.66 7.83
N LYS A 382 -22.00 24.37 6.76
CA LYS A 382 -21.17 24.54 5.56
C LYS A 382 -20.17 25.68 5.78
N ILE A 383 -18.89 25.43 5.40
CA ILE A 383 -17.87 26.48 5.40
C ILE A 383 -18.16 27.47 4.27
N ARG A 384 -18.05 28.79 4.57
CA ARG A 384 -18.13 29.83 3.54
C ARG A 384 -16.88 29.76 2.67
N ARG A 385 -17.07 29.89 1.35
CA ARG A 385 -15.97 29.99 0.38
C ARG A 385 -15.18 31.27 0.58
#